data_9af0c30e61475533c8a448237e48f095
#
_entry.id   9af0c30e61475533c8a448237e48f095
#
_cell.length_a   1.000
_cell.length_b   1.000
_cell.length_c   1.000
_cell.angle_alpha   90.00
_cell.angle_beta   90.00
_cell.angle_gamma   90.00
#
_symmetry.space_group_name_H-M   'P 1'
#
loop_
_entity.id
_entity.type
_entity.pdbx_description
1 polymer ?
#
loop_
_entity_poly.entity_id
_entity_poly.type
_entity_poly.pdbx_seq_one_letter_code
_entity_poly.pdbx_strand_id
1 'polypeptide(L)'
;MTTMTGYDGEGDQLVAVAFAASDLLVELDDSGTITFITGAIDRIGANLARSPVGLPLSDLFDPADRVAVREHAARVAKGQAVSPLLVRLRRGATQTMLFGGCRLPQGRTILFLGIGDGEGQRSSALSLVAETERGLMSRPVFTALAMRRLPEDLAGGLRITFIEAIGFAELVGHIPSAMMGGFATAIARQLRLTGPGVEAVGDLGRGRYGVLHRGDISLGQVQDAMLALVHAMAPDAPTPTIATATMEPGRDGLYGRRAARVVRYAIERFSTGGDRAAPLVVPAADLDMIFPDTLDRVAGLERIIEDGAFNLAYQPVVDLRDRTLRHAEVLVRLADGTTPLAAVAASEAAGMIGDFDLAICARAIDHLAARVPDVPAVAVNLSGRSLESRGFADRLSALLEARHADPSRLMFELTETVILGEVEAVNKVVQDMRQRGFRFCLDDLGSGANSFHYLRSIPVDFVKIDGAFGRDALNNERDRSFLRYVSGFCKENNILAIAEMIETESEAERYLELGIDYGQGYLFGRPAIP
;
A
#
# COMPACT_ATOMS: atom_id res chain seq x y z
N MET A 1 16.28 -24.93 5.55
CA MET A 1 15.13 -25.32 4.71
C MET A 1 14.53 -26.57 5.32
N THR A 2 13.61 -26.43 6.27
CA THR A 2 12.89 -27.57 6.86
C THR A 2 11.47 -27.49 6.32
N THR A 3 11.12 -28.48 5.53
CA THR A 3 9.83 -28.64 4.87
C THR A 3 8.71 -28.71 5.87
N MET A 4 7.75 -27.78 5.78
CA MET A 4 6.46 -27.84 6.49
C MET A 4 5.63 -28.96 5.86
N THR A 5 5.64 -30.15 6.47
CA THR A 5 4.70 -31.22 6.14
C THR A 5 3.70 -31.36 7.29
N GLY A 6 2.43 -31.15 7.00
CA GLY A 6 1.32 -31.54 7.86
C GLY A 6 0.43 -30.43 8.41
N TYR A 7 -0.12 -29.59 7.53
CA TYR A 7 -1.18 -28.65 7.90
C TYR A 7 -2.46 -28.96 7.12
N ASP A 8 -3.55 -29.25 7.81
CA ASP A 8 -4.88 -29.40 7.21
C ASP A 8 -5.61 -28.04 7.18
N GLY A 9 -6.09 -27.68 6.02
CA GLY A 9 -6.87 -26.53 5.54
C GLY A 9 -7.17 -25.31 6.43
N GLU A 10 -7.82 -25.43 7.58
CA GLU A 10 -8.22 -24.27 8.42
C GLU A 10 -7.08 -23.73 9.29
N GLY A 11 -6.18 -24.58 9.75
CA GLY A 11 -4.99 -24.19 10.51
C GLY A 11 -4.02 -23.36 9.67
N ASP A 12 -3.89 -23.70 8.40
CA ASP A 12 -3.03 -22.99 7.43
C ASP A 12 -3.49 -21.56 7.14
N GLN A 13 -4.80 -21.31 7.16
CA GLN A 13 -5.36 -19.98 6.92
C GLN A 13 -5.03 -19.01 8.06
N LEU A 14 -5.18 -19.45 9.30
CA LEU A 14 -4.86 -18.63 10.48
C LEU A 14 -3.36 -18.35 10.60
N VAL A 15 -2.53 -19.34 10.32
CA VAL A 15 -1.05 -19.18 10.30
C VAL A 15 -0.63 -18.23 9.19
N ALA A 16 -1.24 -18.32 8.01
CA ALA A 16 -0.93 -17.44 6.88
C ALA A 16 -1.33 -15.99 7.15
N VAL A 17 -2.48 -15.77 7.78
CA VAL A 17 -2.99 -14.44 8.16
C VAL A 17 -2.11 -13.84 9.27
N ALA A 18 -1.80 -14.63 10.30
CA ALA A 18 -0.92 -14.18 11.38
C ALA A 18 0.50 -13.87 10.88
N PHE A 19 1.01 -14.63 9.89
CA PHE A 19 2.30 -14.40 9.26
C PHE A 19 2.35 -13.14 8.39
N ALA A 20 1.27 -12.83 7.68
CA ALA A 20 1.19 -11.62 6.83
C ALA A 20 1.11 -10.32 7.65
N ALA A 21 0.63 -10.41 8.89
CA ALA A 21 0.38 -9.27 9.78
C ALA A 21 1.40 -9.12 10.92
N SER A 22 2.34 -10.06 11.07
CA SER A 22 3.30 -10.06 12.16
C SER A 22 4.73 -10.17 11.65
N ASP A 23 5.64 -9.50 12.34
CA ASP A 23 7.08 -9.63 12.07
C ASP A 23 7.63 -10.97 12.53
N LEU A 24 6.97 -11.59 13.51
CA LEU A 24 7.38 -12.86 14.10
C LEU A 24 6.16 -13.71 14.46
N LEU A 25 6.23 -15.00 14.12
CA LEU A 25 5.23 -15.99 14.48
C LEU A 25 5.87 -17.07 15.35
N VAL A 26 5.21 -17.39 16.47
CA VAL A 26 5.67 -18.37 17.45
C VAL A 26 4.58 -19.38 17.72
N GLU A 27 4.91 -20.67 17.67
CA GLU A 27 4.02 -21.75 18.10
C GLU A 27 4.48 -22.31 19.44
N LEU A 28 3.52 -22.58 20.31
CA LEU A 28 3.77 -23.12 21.65
C LEU A 28 3.12 -24.48 21.83
N ASP A 29 3.77 -25.31 22.66
CA ASP A 29 3.13 -26.45 23.26
C ASP A 29 2.25 -26.07 24.47
N ASP A 30 1.59 -27.04 25.07
CA ASP A 30 0.71 -26.85 26.24
C ASP A 30 1.48 -26.35 27.49
N SER A 31 2.79 -26.46 27.53
CA SER A 31 3.64 -25.95 28.60
C SER A 31 4.05 -24.50 28.42
N GLY A 32 3.78 -23.89 27.26
CA GLY A 32 4.22 -22.55 26.89
C GLY A 32 5.66 -22.50 26.36
N THR A 33 6.19 -23.65 25.94
CA THR A 33 7.52 -23.78 25.32
C THR A 33 7.40 -23.59 23.81
N ILE A 34 8.35 -22.90 23.22
CA ILE A 34 8.41 -22.62 21.78
C ILE A 34 8.71 -23.90 21.01
N THR A 35 7.77 -24.37 20.21
CA THR A 35 7.95 -25.51 19.30
C THR A 35 8.35 -25.11 17.90
N PHE A 36 7.94 -23.90 17.47
CA PHE A 36 8.29 -23.35 16.18
C PHE A 36 8.35 -21.82 16.25
N ILE A 37 9.26 -21.22 15.48
CA ILE A 37 9.39 -19.77 15.35
C ILE A 37 9.84 -19.42 13.93
N THR A 38 9.23 -18.39 13.35
CA THR A 38 9.58 -17.89 12.00
C THR A 38 9.29 -16.39 11.87
N GLY A 39 9.94 -15.73 10.92
CA GLY A 39 9.83 -14.29 10.67
C GLY A 39 11.13 -13.55 10.91
N ALA A 40 11.06 -12.30 11.34
CA ALA A 40 12.20 -11.41 11.54
C ALA A 40 12.99 -11.73 12.82
N ILE A 41 13.48 -12.96 12.93
CA ILE A 41 14.19 -13.48 14.12
C ILE A 41 15.43 -12.63 14.45
N ASP A 42 16.13 -12.12 13.44
CA ASP A 42 17.31 -11.28 13.58
C ASP A 42 17.03 -9.95 14.30
N ARG A 43 15.77 -9.48 14.29
CA ARG A 43 15.35 -8.27 14.99
C ARG A 43 15.10 -8.46 16.48
N ILE A 44 15.00 -9.72 16.95
CA ILE A 44 14.83 -10.02 18.38
C ILE A 44 16.13 -9.83 19.17
N GLY A 45 17.23 -9.55 18.49
CA GLY A 45 18.54 -9.25 19.09
C GLY A 45 19.62 -10.24 18.67
N ALA A 46 20.72 -9.74 18.16
CA ALA A 46 21.85 -10.41 17.54
C ALA A 46 22.67 -11.35 18.47
N ASN A 47 22.10 -11.85 19.58
CA ASN A 47 22.79 -12.69 20.52
C ASN A 47 21.99 -13.92 21.02
N LEU A 48 20.97 -14.36 20.30
CA LEU A 48 20.50 -15.73 20.45
C LEU A 48 21.49 -16.64 19.70
N ALA A 49 22.57 -17.02 20.38
CA ALA A 49 23.59 -17.94 19.85
C ALA A 49 23.02 -19.34 19.50
N ARG A 50 21.70 -19.56 19.69
CA ARG A 50 20.95 -20.78 19.36
C ARG A 50 19.51 -20.41 19.06
N SER A 51 18.86 -21.22 18.22
CA SER A 51 17.42 -21.14 17.95
C SER A 51 16.63 -21.07 19.27
N PRO A 52 15.63 -20.17 19.41
CA PRO A 52 14.79 -20.09 20.59
C PRO A 52 13.81 -21.26 20.75
N VAL A 53 13.74 -22.18 19.81
CA VAL A 53 12.95 -23.43 19.92
C VAL A 53 13.44 -24.25 21.12
N GLY A 54 12.48 -24.69 21.93
CA GLY A 54 12.76 -25.41 23.19
C GLY A 54 12.89 -24.51 24.42
N LEU A 55 12.84 -23.19 24.28
CA LEU A 55 12.82 -22.26 25.39
C LEU A 55 11.40 -21.86 25.79
N PRO A 56 11.14 -21.53 27.07
CA PRO A 56 9.88 -20.92 27.46
C PRO A 56 9.70 -19.57 26.73
N LEU A 57 8.47 -19.32 26.20
CA LEU A 57 8.17 -18.07 25.50
C LEU A 57 8.56 -16.83 26.29
N SER A 58 8.31 -16.84 27.63
CA SER A 58 8.62 -15.71 28.52
C SER A 58 10.09 -15.29 28.50
N ASP A 59 10.99 -16.17 28.07
CA ASP A 59 12.43 -15.89 28.08
C ASP A 59 12.86 -14.97 26.93
N LEU A 60 12.00 -14.77 25.93
CA LEU A 60 12.21 -13.80 24.86
C LEU A 60 12.00 -12.35 25.33
N PHE A 61 11.30 -12.15 26.46
CA PHE A 61 10.84 -10.83 26.89
C PHE A 61 11.61 -10.28 28.10
N ASP A 62 11.51 -8.96 28.27
CA ASP A 62 12.04 -8.25 29.43
C ASP A 62 11.51 -8.88 30.73
N PRO A 63 12.34 -9.04 31.79
CA PRO A 63 11.88 -9.61 33.03
C PRO A 63 10.62 -8.99 33.64
N ALA A 64 10.42 -7.68 33.43
CA ALA A 64 9.24 -6.96 33.91
C ALA A 64 7.95 -7.37 33.19
N ASP A 65 8.04 -7.82 31.94
CA ASP A 65 6.88 -8.16 31.12
C ASP A 65 6.55 -9.67 31.13
N ARG A 66 7.43 -10.52 31.66
CA ARG A 66 7.30 -11.98 31.62
C ARG A 66 6.05 -12.54 32.28
N VAL A 67 5.59 -11.92 33.37
CA VAL A 67 4.36 -12.34 34.06
C VAL A 67 3.16 -12.10 33.16
N ALA A 68 3.04 -10.88 32.63
CA ALA A 68 1.96 -10.50 31.73
C ALA A 68 1.94 -11.36 30.45
N VAL A 69 3.11 -11.65 29.87
CA VAL A 69 3.25 -12.53 28.70
C VAL A 69 2.75 -13.96 28.99
N ARG A 70 3.13 -14.53 30.12
CA ARG A 70 2.69 -15.88 30.52
C ARG A 70 1.19 -15.96 30.74
N GLU A 71 0.62 -14.97 31.44
CA GLU A 71 -0.82 -14.92 31.69
C GLU A 71 -1.60 -14.76 30.38
N HIS A 72 -1.12 -13.89 29.48
CA HIS A 72 -1.71 -13.69 28.17
C HIS A 72 -1.66 -14.97 27.33
N ALA A 73 -0.49 -15.60 27.19
CA ALA A 73 -0.33 -16.86 26.46
C ALA A 73 -1.20 -17.98 27.04
N ALA A 74 -1.31 -18.08 28.37
CA ALA A 74 -2.17 -19.05 29.03
C ALA A 74 -3.68 -18.83 28.75
N ARG A 75 -4.10 -17.57 28.62
CA ARG A 75 -5.49 -17.25 28.24
C ARG A 75 -5.76 -17.60 26.77
N VAL A 76 -4.82 -17.29 25.88
CA VAL A 76 -4.89 -17.71 24.47
C VAL A 76 -4.95 -19.24 24.35
N ALA A 77 -4.11 -19.96 25.09
CA ALA A 77 -4.10 -21.43 25.09
C ALA A 77 -5.40 -22.04 25.58
N LYS A 78 -6.19 -21.30 26.37
CA LYS A 78 -7.55 -21.71 26.79
C LYS A 78 -8.63 -21.32 25.78
N GLY A 79 -8.26 -20.75 24.62
CA GLY A 79 -9.19 -20.31 23.60
C GLY A 79 -9.96 -19.02 23.96
N GLN A 80 -9.46 -18.24 24.95
CA GLN A 80 -10.06 -16.97 25.33
C GLN A 80 -9.65 -15.88 24.35
N ALA A 81 -10.59 -15.05 23.92
CA ALA A 81 -10.28 -13.80 23.22
C ALA A 81 -9.55 -12.84 24.16
N VAL A 82 -8.36 -12.41 23.79
CA VAL A 82 -7.55 -11.48 24.58
C VAL A 82 -7.07 -10.31 23.70
N SER A 83 -7.19 -9.09 24.24
CA SER A 83 -6.65 -7.91 23.55
C SER A 83 -5.13 -7.98 23.50
N PRO A 84 -4.50 -7.58 22.38
CA PRO A 84 -3.04 -7.57 22.26
C PRO A 84 -2.37 -6.77 23.38
N LEU A 85 -1.21 -7.23 23.81
CA LEU A 85 -0.43 -6.68 24.90
C LEU A 85 0.84 -6.01 24.34
N LEU A 86 1.18 -4.82 24.84
CA LEU A 86 2.48 -4.19 24.55
C LEU A 86 3.56 -4.75 25.46
N VAL A 87 4.63 -5.28 24.88
CA VAL A 87 5.73 -5.95 25.61
C VAL A 87 7.08 -5.55 25.05
N ARG A 88 8.13 -5.67 25.86
CA ARG A 88 9.52 -5.38 25.50
C ARG A 88 10.30 -6.68 25.36
N LEU A 89 11.19 -6.75 24.37
CA LEU A 89 12.11 -7.87 24.22
C LEU A 89 13.28 -7.80 25.21
N ARG A 90 13.82 -8.98 25.52
CA ARG A 90 15.00 -9.13 26.39
C ARG A 90 16.25 -8.66 25.65
N ARG A 91 16.87 -7.57 26.16
CA ARG A 91 18.12 -6.91 25.74
C ARG A 91 18.01 -5.83 24.65
N GLY A 92 18.21 -4.62 25.10
CA GLY A 92 18.89 -3.53 24.39
C GLY A 92 18.10 -2.73 23.38
N ALA A 93 16.91 -3.14 23.00
CA ALA A 93 16.03 -2.32 22.18
C ALA A 93 14.93 -1.71 23.05
N THR A 94 14.82 -0.42 23.02
CA THR A 94 13.66 0.36 23.51
C THR A 94 12.38 0.06 22.68
N GLN A 95 12.42 -0.96 21.80
CA GLN A 95 11.30 -1.32 20.95
C GLN A 95 10.25 -2.10 21.73
N THR A 96 9.08 -1.50 21.79
CA THR A 96 7.86 -2.11 22.29
C THR A 96 7.26 -2.94 21.16
N MET A 97 6.85 -4.17 21.46
CA MET A 97 6.20 -5.05 20.50
C MET A 97 4.74 -5.27 20.86
N LEU A 98 3.91 -5.41 19.87
CA LEU A 98 2.54 -5.84 20.04
C LEU A 98 2.51 -7.38 20.06
N PHE A 99 2.00 -7.95 21.14
CA PHE A 99 1.92 -9.38 21.39
C PHE A 99 0.48 -9.84 21.43
N GLY A 100 0.11 -10.75 20.54
CA GLY A 100 -1.23 -11.34 20.48
C GLY A 100 -1.16 -12.81 20.10
N GLY A 101 -2.32 -13.49 20.05
CA GLY A 101 -2.35 -14.88 19.65
C GLY A 101 -3.75 -15.46 19.57
N CYS A 102 -3.82 -16.68 19.01
CA CYS A 102 -5.05 -17.47 18.93
C CYS A 102 -4.75 -18.95 19.14
N ARG A 103 -5.76 -19.71 19.56
CA ARG A 103 -5.71 -21.17 19.62
C ARG A 103 -6.36 -21.74 18.36
N LEU A 104 -5.63 -22.63 17.69
CA LEU A 104 -6.16 -23.34 16.53
C LEU A 104 -7.12 -24.47 16.94
N PRO A 105 -8.07 -24.90 16.06
CA PRO A 105 -9.01 -25.98 16.31
C PRO A 105 -8.34 -27.30 16.72
N GLN A 106 -7.09 -27.53 16.29
CA GLN A 106 -6.29 -28.73 16.59
C GLN A 106 -5.57 -28.65 17.94
N GLY A 107 -5.87 -27.64 18.78
CA GLY A 107 -5.28 -27.49 20.11
C GLY A 107 -3.94 -26.78 20.17
N ARG A 108 -3.37 -26.36 19.02
CA ARG A 108 -2.09 -25.64 18.95
C ARG A 108 -2.28 -24.16 19.26
N THR A 109 -1.36 -23.60 20.04
CA THR A 109 -1.38 -22.15 20.37
C THR A 109 -0.40 -21.43 19.48
N ILE A 110 -0.90 -20.48 18.68
CA ILE A 110 -0.07 -19.61 17.85
C ILE A 110 -0.10 -18.21 18.42
N LEU A 111 1.08 -17.63 18.53
CA LEU A 111 1.30 -16.26 18.97
C LEU A 111 1.98 -15.46 17.86
N PHE A 112 1.62 -14.21 17.74
CA PHE A 112 2.19 -13.29 16.77
C PHE A 112 2.71 -12.05 17.48
N LEU A 113 3.89 -11.58 17.03
CA LEU A 113 4.54 -10.40 17.54
C LEU A 113 4.74 -9.42 16.38
N GLY A 114 4.25 -8.19 16.52
CA GLY A 114 4.47 -7.10 15.60
C GLY A 114 5.49 -6.13 16.15
N ILE A 115 6.52 -5.80 15.39
CA ILE A 115 7.55 -4.81 15.72
C ILE A 115 7.09 -3.47 15.13
N GLY A 116 6.69 -2.50 15.96
CA GLY A 116 6.32 -1.16 15.47
C GLY A 116 5.68 -0.27 16.52
N ASP A 117 5.62 1.00 16.23
CA ASP A 117 5.10 2.04 17.13
C ASP A 117 3.58 1.91 17.29
N GLY A 118 3.21 1.65 18.52
CA GLY A 118 1.98 1.04 19.01
C GLY A 118 0.58 1.47 18.52
N GLU A 119 0.38 2.51 17.71
CA GLU A 119 -0.98 2.94 17.33
C GLU A 119 -1.48 2.41 15.98
N GLY A 120 -0.65 2.39 14.95
CA GLY A 120 -1.04 1.84 13.64
C GLY A 120 -1.21 0.31 13.65
N GLN A 121 -0.37 -0.40 14.41
CA GLN A 121 -0.45 -1.87 14.53
C GLN A 121 -1.54 -2.35 15.48
N ARG A 122 -1.94 -1.57 16.49
CA ARG A 122 -3.12 -1.87 17.30
C ARG A 122 -4.39 -1.98 16.45
N SER A 123 -4.55 -1.09 15.47
CA SER A 123 -5.67 -1.12 14.56
C SER A 123 -5.64 -2.38 13.66
N SER A 124 -4.47 -2.74 13.13
CA SER A 124 -4.32 -3.90 12.24
C SER A 124 -4.47 -5.24 12.98
N ALA A 125 -3.85 -5.40 14.15
CA ALA A 125 -3.94 -6.64 14.92
C ALA A 125 -5.33 -6.85 15.54
N LEU A 126 -6.00 -5.79 16.01
CA LEU A 126 -7.38 -5.85 16.49
C LEU A 126 -8.37 -6.16 15.36
N SER A 127 -8.14 -5.61 14.15
CA SER A 127 -8.90 -5.96 12.95
C SER A 127 -8.75 -7.44 12.62
N LEU A 128 -7.54 -7.97 12.63
CA LEU A 128 -7.26 -9.38 12.32
C LEU A 128 -7.96 -10.37 13.27
N VAL A 129 -7.94 -10.10 14.58
CA VAL A 129 -8.63 -10.93 15.57
C VAL A 129 -10.15 -10.85 15.39
N ALA A 130 -10.68 -9.63 15.18
CA ALA A 130 -12.11 -9.42 14.93
C ALA A 130 -12.57 -10.02 13.59
N GLU A 131 -11.70 -10.04 12.58
CA GLU A 131 -11.96 -10.64 11.27
C GLU A 131 -12.02 -12.17 11.34
N THR A 132 -11.13 -12.79 12.13
CA THR A 132 -11.11 -14.24 12.32
C THR A 132 -12.37 -14.73 13.04
N GLU A 133 -12.86 -13.96 14.02
CA GLU A 133 -14.11 -14.25 14.73
C GLU A 133 -15.35 -14.08 13.84
N ARG A 134 -15.33 -13.11 12.92
CA ARG A 134 -16.44 -12.86 11.97
C ARG A 134 -16.41 -13.75 10.73
N GLY A 135 -15.29 -14.44 10.48
CA GLY A 135 -15.09 -15.27 9.28
C GLY A 135 -14.96 -14.51 7.97
N LEU A 136 -14.78 -13.18 8.03
CA LEU A 136 -14.64 -12.27 6.89
C LEU A 136 -13.30 -11.57 6.99
N MET A 137 -12.43 -11.74 5.98
CA MET A 137 -11.11 -11.12 5.94
C MET A 137 -11.19 -9.68 5.45
N SER A 138 -10.35 -8.79 5.95
CA SER A 138 -10.20 -7.47 5.35
C SER A 138 -9.55 -7.56 3.97
N ARG A 139 -9.74 -6.51 3.15
CA ARG A 139 -9.17 -6.45 1.79
C ARG A 139 -7.66 -6.72 1.78
N PRO A 140 -6.81 -6.10 2.63
CA PRO A 140 -5.37 -6.34 2.61
C PRO A 140 -5.02 -7.81 2.89
N VAL A 141 -5.67 -8.42 3.87
CA VAL A 141 -5.44 -9.82 4.28
C VAL A 141 -5.89 -10.78 3.18
N PHE A 142 -7.08 -10.58 2.64
CA PHE A 142 -7.60 -11.40 1.54
C PHE A 142 -6.71 -11.29 0.30
N THR A 143 -6.28 -10.07 -0.05
CA THR A 143 -5.38 -9.84 -1.19
C THR A 143 -4.05 -10.57 -1.00
N ALA A 144 -3.44 -10.47 0.19
CA ALA A 144 -2.17 -11.15 0.49
C ALA A 144 -2.32 -12.69 0.39
N LEU A 145 -3.43 -13.24 0.88
CA LEU A 145 -3.73 -14.68 0.77
C LEU A 145 -3.91 -15.10 -0.68
N ALA A 146 -4.75 -14.40 -1.45
CA ALA A 146 -5.02 -14.70 -2.85
C ALA A 146 -3.75 -14.62 -3.70
N MET A 147 -2.92 -13.58 -3.52
CA MET A 147 -1.63 -13.42 -4.20
C MET A 147 -0.63 -14.53 -3.91
N ARG A 148 -0.72 -15.17 -2.76
CA ARG A 148 0.15 -16.29 -2.41
C ARG A 148 -0.39 -17.60 -2.97
N ARG A 149 -1.68 -17.87 -2.77
CA ARG A 149 -2.29 -19.18 -3.04
C ARG A 149 -2.54 -19.43 -4.53
N LEU A 150 -3.09 -18.45 -5.24
CA LEU A 150 -3.43 -18.59 -6.67
C LEU A 150 -2.22 -18.82 -7.57
N PRO A 151 -1.08 -18.09 -7.43
CA PRO A 151 0.11 -18.31 -8.25
C PRO A 151 0.82 -19.65 -8.00
N GLU A 152 0.65 -20.25 -6.81
CA GLU A 152 1.28 -21.50 -6.41
C GLU A 152 0.43 -22.72 -6.73
N ASP A 153 -0.82 -22.55 -7.13
CA ASP A 153 -1.74 -23.65 -7.45
C ASP A 153 -1.47 -24.26 -8.83
N LEU A 154 -0.33 -24.96 -8.94
CA LEU A 154 0.11 -25.62 -10.17
C LEU A 154 -0.82 -26.76 -10.62
N ALA A 155 -1.61 -27.32 -9.71
CA ALA A 155 -2.58 -28.36 -10.03
C ALA A 155 -3.85 -27.82 -10.70
N GLY A 156 -4.04 -26.48 -10.64
CA GLY A 156 -5.23 -25.79 -11.13
C GLY A 156 -6.47 -26.05 -10.25
N GLY A 157 -7.49 -25.25 -10.48
CA GLY A 157 -8.79 -25.40 -9.80
C GLY A 157 -9.00 -24.45 -8.63
N LEU A 158 -7.99 -23.71 -8.16
CA LEU A 158 -8.20 -22.60 -7.24
C LEU A 158 -8.67 -21.37 -8.03
N ARG A 159 -9.80 -20.80 -7.59
CA ARG A 159 -10.51 -19.71 -8.24
C ARG A 159 -10.77 -18.59 -7.27
N ILE A 160 -10.93 -17.39 -7.79
CA ILE A 160 -11.48 -16.25 -7.05
C ILE A 160 -12.76 -15.80 -7.71
N THR A 161 -13.86 -15.77 -6.94
CA THR A 161 -15.14 -15.21 -7.38
C THR A 161 -15.33 -13.86 -6.70
N PHE A 162 -15.57 -12.85 -7.52
CA PHE A 162 -15.96 -11.51 -7.10
C PHE A 162 -17.48 -11.43 -7.03
N ILE A 163 -18.02 -10.82 -5.97
CA ILE A 163 -19.45 -10.68 -5.72
C ILE A 163 -19.72 -9.22 -5.38
N GLU A 164 -20.64 -8.57 -6.09
CA GLU A 164 -21.06 -7.20 -5.84
C GLU A 164 -22.56 -7.15 -5.54
N ALA A 165 -22.92 -6.55 -4.41
CA ALA A 165 -24.30 -6.20 -4.07
C ALA A 165 -24.56 -4.75 -4.51
N ILE A 166 -25.14 -4.57 -5.70
CA ILE A 166 -25.48 -3.26 -6.27
C ILE A 166 -26.67 -2.70 -5.48
N GLY A 167 -26.55 -1.43 -5.02
CA GLY A 167 -27.54 -0.84 -4.10
C GLY A 167 -27.21 -1.04 -2.61
N PHE A 168 -26.03 -1.60 -2.30
CA PHE A 168 -25.61 -1.88 -0.91
C PHE A 168 -25.61 -0.65 0.00
N ALA A 169 -25.27 0.54 -0.50
CA ALA A 169 -25.27 1.76 0.29
C ALA A 169 -26.70 2.13 0.78
N GLU A 170 -27.70 1.93 -0.08
CA GLU A 170 -29.11 2.16 0.25
C GLU A 170 -29.59 1.09 1.25
N LEU A 171 -29.22 -0.17 1.03
CA LEU A 171 -29.49 -1.27 1.94
C LEU A 171 -28.97 -1.01 3.36
N VAL A 172 -27.70 -0.59 3.48
CA VAL A 172 -27.06 -0.30 4.78
C VAL A 172 -27.79 0.80 5.54
N GLY A 173 -28.37 1.78 4.83
CA GLY A 173 -29.20 2.83 5.45
C GLY A 173 -30.45 2.32 6.16
N HIS A 174 -30.93 1.11 5.83
CA HIS A 174 -32.09 0.46 6.45
C HIS A 174 -31.71 -0.53 7.58
N ILE A 175 -30.41 -0.82 7.75
CA ILE A 175 -29.94 -1.74 8.79
C ILE A 175 -29.53 -0.93 10.03
N PRO A 176 -30.10 -1.19 11.21
CA PRO A 176 -29.67 -0.55 12.45
C PRO A 176 -28.17 -0.78 12.71
N SER A 177 -27.47 0.26 13.14
CA SER A 177 -26.02 0.22 13.36
C SER A 177 -25.57 -0.88 14.34
N ALA A 178 -26.41 -1.19 15.33
CA ALA A 178 -26.18 -2.28 16.29
C ALA A 178 -26.22 -3.68 15.61
N MET A 179 -26.87 -3.83 14.46
CA MET A 179 -27.01 -5.09 13.73
C MET A 179 -25.96 -5.25 12.62
N MET A 180 -25.20 -4.21 12.28
CA MET A 180 -24.21 -4.24 11.20
C MET A 180 -23.13 -5.32 11.40
N GLY A 181 -22.65 -5.52 12.63
CA GLY A 181 -21.69 -6.57 12.96
C GLY A 181 -22.26 -7.98 12.71
N GLY A 182 -23.52 -8.19 13.09
CA GLY A 182 -24.24 -9.44 12.83
C GLY A 182 -24.49 -9.69 11.33
N PHE A 183 -24.78 -8.62 10.59
CA PHE A 183 -24.99 -8.67 9.14
C PHE A 183 -23.71 -9.12 8.40
N ALA A 184 -22.55 -8.51 8.71
CA ALA A 184 -21.27 -8.91 8.13
C ALA A 184 -20.93 -10.38 8.42
N THR A 185 -21.15 -10.83 9.68
CA THR A 185 -20.94 -12.22 10.08
C THR A 185 -21.89 -13.20 9.35
N ALA A 186 -23.14 -12.80 9.16
CA ALA A 186 -24.13 -13.62 8.43
C ALA A 186 -23.77 -13.73 6.94
N ILE A 187 -23.29 -12.65 6.30
CA ILE A 187 -22.78 -12.68 4.93
C ILE A 187 -21.60 -13.65 4.83
N ALA A 188 -20.60 -13.51 5.70
CA ALA A 188 -19.43 -14.38 5.70
C ALA A 188 -19.80 -15.86 5.82
N ARG A 189 -20.71 -16.18 6.76
CA ARG A 189 -21.22 -17.54 6.96
C ARG A 189 -21.94 -18.05 5.72
N GLN A 190 -22.78 -17.23 5.12
CA GLN A 190 -23.54 -17.61 3.95
C GLN A 190 -22.64 -17.88 2.75
N LEU A 191 -21.67 -17.00 2.49
CA LEU A 191 -20.69 -17.17 1.40
C LEU A 191 -19.82 -18.43 1.60
N ARG A 192 -19.50 -18.81 2.83
CA ARG A 192 -18.79 -20.06 3.12
C ARG A 192 -19.62 -21.32 2.87
N LEU A 193 -20.94 -21.23 2.96
CA LEU A 193 -21.85 -22.36 2.72
C LEU A 193 -22.17 -22.57 1.24
N THR A 194 -21.75 -21.65 0.34
CA THR A 194 -22.06 -21.71 -1.09
C THR A 194 -21.30 -22.80 -1.87
N GLY A 195 -20.30 -23.43 -1.25
CA GLY A 195 -19.57 -24.54 -1.86
C GLY A 195 -18.60 -25.22 -0.90
N PRO A 196 -18.40 -26.54 -1.06
CA PRO A 196 -17.56 -27.35 -0.15
C PRO A 196 -16.05 -27.02 -0.25
N GLY A 197 -15.64 -26.21 -1.24
CA GLY A 197 -14.24 -25.83 -1.49
C GLY A 197 -13.91 -24.38 -1.18
N VAL A 198 -14.75 -23.66 -0.41
CA VAL A 198 -14.47 -22.26 -0.04
C VAL A 198 -13.32 -22.22 0.98
N GLU A 199 -12.19 -21.64 0.57
CA GLU A 199 -11.00 -21.50 1.40
C GLU A 199 -10.98 -20.18 2.18
N ALA A 200 -11.46 -19.08 1.57
CA ALA A 200 -11.48 -17.76 2.20
C ALA A 200 -12.58 -16.86 1.66
N VAL A 201 -13.05 -15.94 2.50
CA VAL A 201 -14.00 -14.88 2.15
C VAL A 201 -13.45 -13.54 2.61
N GLY A 202 -13.36 -12.56 1.69
CA GLY A 202 -12.86 -11.21 1.95
C GLY A 202 -13.94 -10.14 1.75
N ASP A 203 -13.94 -9.15 2.63
CA ASP A 203 -14.66 -7.89 2.45
C ASP A 203 -13.77 -6.92 1.65
N LEU A 204 -14.21 -6.59 0.45
CA LEU A 204 -13.52 -5.67 -0.44
C LEU A 204 -14.09 -4.24 -0.36
N GLY A 205 -15.06 -4.04 0.52
CA GLY A 205 -15.70 -2.76 0.80
C GLY A 205 -16.90 -2.47 -0.09
N ARG A 206 -17.82 -1.63 0.40
CA ARG A 206 -18.99 -1.13 -0.32
C ARG A 206 -19.92 -2.21 -0.88
N GLY A 207 -20.10 -3.32 -0.17
CA GLY A 207 -20.95 -4.45 -0.63
C GLY A 207 -20.26 -5.34 -1.66
N ARG A 208 -18.95 -5.29 -1.76
CA ARG A 208 -18.12 -6.13 -2.62
C ARG A 208 -17.39 -7.16 -1.80
N TYR A 209 -17.39 -8.39 -2.28
CA TYR A 209 -16.78 -9.53 -1.59
C TYR A 209 -15.93 -10.32 -2.57
N GLY A 210 -14.86 -10.93 -2.03
CA GLY A 210 -14.05 -11.91 -2.74
C GLY A 210 -14.18 -13.29 -2.08
N VAL A 211 -14.33 -14.34 -2.88
CA VAL A 211 -14.39 -15.73 -2.38
C VAL A 211 -13.29 -16.52 -3.08
N LEU A 212 -12.36 -17.06 -2.30
CA LEU A 212 -11.32 -17.98 -2.77
C LEU A 212 -11.82 -19.40 -2.58
N HIS A 213 -11.90 -20.19 -3.65
CA HIS A 213 -12.53 -21.50 -3.61
C HIS A 213 -11.96 -22.49 -4.62
N ARG A 214 -12.18 -23.79 -4.35
CA ARG A 214 -11.97 -24.88 -5.31
C ARG A 214 -13.32 -25.43 -5.77
N GLY A 215 -13.35 -25.87 -7.03
CA GLY A 215 -14.57 -26.40 -7.61
C GLY A 215 -15.61 -25.31 -7.95
N ASP A 216 -16.78 -25.73 -8.36
CA ASP A 216 -17.83 -24.83 -8.79
C ASP A 216 -18.63 -24.30 -7.59
N ILE A 217 -18.75 -22.98 -7.50
CA ILE A 217 -19.71 -22.31 -6.65
C ILE A 217 -21.00 -22.12 -7.47
N SER A 218 -22.13 -22.49 -6.88
CA SER A 218 -23.42 -22.18 -7.50
C SER A 218 -23.71 -20.69 -7.33
N LEU A 219 -23.46 -19.91 -8.39
CA LEU A 219 -23.69 -18.46 -8.38
C LEU A 219 -25.17 -18.13 -8.08
N GLY A 220 -26.12 -18.93 -8.56
CA GLY A 220 -27.53 -18.80 -8.22
C GLY A 220 -27.79 -18.98 -6.72
N GLN A 221 -27.17 -19.97 -6.09
CA GLN A 221 -27.27 -20.15 -4.63
C GLN A 221 -26.65 -19.00 -3.85
N VAL A 222 -25.55 -18.40 -4.35
CA VAL A 222 -24.96 -17.19 -3.76
C VAL A 222 -25.96 -16.05 -3.79
N GLN A 223 -26.57 -15.81 -4.96
CA GLN A 223 -27.56 -14.76 -5.15
C GLN A 223 -28.77 -14.97 -4.23
N ASP A 224 -29.39 -16.15 -4.27
CA ASP A 224 -30.57 -16.49 -3.47
C ASP A 224 -30.29 -16.33 -1.98
N ALA A 225 -29.14 -16.80 -1.53
CA ALA A 225 -28.74 -16.75 -0.13
C ALA A 225 -28.46 -15.30 0.36
N MET A 226 -27.81 -14.48 -0.46
CA MET A 226 -27.60 -13.06 -0.16
C MET A 226 -28.93 -12.30 -0.11
N LEU A 227 -29.83 -12.54 -1.06
CA LEU A 227 -31.15 -11.92 -1.10
C LEU A 227 -32.01 -12.34 0.10
N ALA A 228 -32.01 -13.60 0.45
CA ALA A 228 -32.73 -14.12 1.63
C ALA A 228 -32.22 -13.47 2.92
N LEU A 229 -30.92 -13.30 3.06
CA LEU A 229 -30.31 -12.64 4.22
C LEU A 229 -30.72 -11.16 4.29
N VAL A 230 -30.68 -10.43 3.17
CA VAL A 230 -31.13 -9.04 3.10
C VAL A 230 -32.58 -8.92 3.52
N HIS A 231 -33.45 -9.76 2.96
CA HIS A 231 -34.87 -9.74 3.28
C HIS A 231 -35.18 -10.06 4.76
N ALA A 232 -34.39 -10.96 5.35
CA ALA A 232 -34.52 -11.30 6.76
C ALA A 232 -34.10 -10.18 7.71
N MET A 233 -33.08 -9.38 7.34
CA MET A 233 -32.49 -8.35 8.21
C MET A 233 -33.02 -6.93 7.94
N ALA A 234 -33.49 -6.68 6.73
CA ALA A 234 -34.03 -5.39 6.29
C ALA A 234 -35.21 -5.62 5.32
N PRO A 235 -36.37 -6.08 5.79
CA PRO A 235 -37.49 -6.44 4.94
C PRO A 235 -38.06 -5.27 4.12
N ASP A 236 -37.92 -4.07 4.61
CA ASP A 236 -38.38 -2.84 3.96
C ASP A 236 -37.31 -2.17 3.04
N ALA A 237 -36.10 -2.77 2.96
CA ALA A 237 -35.05 -2.23 2.12
C ALA A 237 -35.24 -2.62 0.65
N PRO A 238 -34.76 -1.77 -0.30
CA PRO A 238 -34.75 -2.15 -1.71
C PRO A 238 -33.88 -3.40 -1.90
N THR A 239 -34.35 -4.31 -2.74
CA THR A 239 -33.64 -5.56 -3.04
C THR A 239 -32.40 -5.26 -3.89
N PRO A 240 -31.19 -5.56 -3.41
CA PRO A 240 -29.98 -5.34 -4.19
C PRO A 240 -29.87 -6.29 -5.37
N THR A 241 -29.24 -5.88 -6.44
CA THR A 241 -28.85 -6.78 -7.54
C THR A 241 -27.51 -7.41 -7.20
N ILE A 242 -27.39 -8.74 -7.24
CA ILE A 242 -26.15 -9.45 -7.00
C ILE A 242 -25.49 -9.79 -8.34
N ALA A 243 -24.31 -9.22 -8.57
CA ALA A 243 -23.48 -9.51 -9.74
C ALA A 243 -22.24 -10.32 -9.31
N THR A 244 -21.80 -11.24 -10.16
CA THR A 244 -20.69 -12.14 -9.86
C THR A 244 -19.79 -12.33 -11.07
N ALA A 245 -18.46 -12.44 -10.85
CA ALA A 245 -17.47 -12.84 -11.86
C ALA A 245 -16.43 -13.77 -11.24
N THR A 246 -15.97 -14.77 -12.00
CA THR A 246 -14.99 -15.74 -11.53
C THR A 246 -13.72 -15.70 -12.38
N MET A 247 -12.58 -15.71 -11.73
CA MET A 247 -11.24 -15.74 -12.33
C MET A 247 -10.51 -17.02 -11.91
N GLU A 248 -9.89 -17.70 -12.88
CA GLU A 248 -9.11 -18.93 -12.68
C GLU A 248 -7.72 -18.77 -13.32
N PRO A 249 -6.75 -18.14 -12.64
CA PRO A 249 -5.45 -17.83 -13.24
C PRO A 249 -4.71 -19.05 -13.78
N GLY A 250 -4.75 -20.18 -13.08
CA GLY A 250 -4.07 -21.40 -13.49
C GLY A 250 -4.56 -21.98 -14.81
N ARG A 251 -5.85 -21.83 -15.14
CA ARG A 251 -6.43 -22.28 -16.42
C ARG A 251 -5.89 -21.48 -17.61
N ASP A 252 -5.59 -20.19 -17.39
CA ASP A 252 -5.07 -19.30 -18.41
C ASP A 252 -3.53 -19.32 -18.50
N GLY A 253 -2.88 -20.29 -17.86
CA GLY A 253 -1.43 -20.46 -17.88
C GLY A 253 -0.65 -19.40 -17.11
N LEU A 254 -1.31 -18.72 -16.17
CA LEU A 254 -0.71 -17.67 -15.34
C LEU A 254 -0.20 -18.27 -14.03
N TYR A 255 1.11 -18.18 -13.83
CA TYR A 255 1.78 -18.65 -12.62
C TYR A 255 2.79 -17.62 -12.09
N GLY A 256 3.25 -17.82 -10.85
CA GLY A 256 4.31 -17.04 -10.24
C GLY A 256 3.99 -15.55 -10.13
N ARG A 257 4.97 -14.70 -10.36
CA ARG A 257 4.84 -13.24 -10.16
C ARG A 257 3.75 -12.59 -11.01
N ARG A 258 3.60 -13.03 -12.26
CA ARG A 258 2.61 -12.46 -13.17
C ARG A 258 1.20 -12.73 -12.68
N ALA A 259 0.92 -13.97 -12.25
CA ALA A 259 -0.36 -14.32 -11.64
C ALA A 259 -0.65 -13.47 -10.39
N ALA A 260 0.35 -13.28 -9.52
CA ALA A 260 0.19 -12.42 -8.33
C ALA A 260 -0.15 -10.98 -8.68
N ARG A 261 0.50 -10.38 -9.70
CA ARG A 261 0.21 -9.03 -10.20
C ARG A 261 -1.21 -8.92 -10.74
N VAL A 262 -1.63 -9.88 -11.55
CA VAL A 262 -2.99 -9.93 -12.13
C VAL A 262 -4.05 -10.06 -11.04
N VAL A 263 -3.87 -10.96 -10.09
CA VAL A 263 -4.80 -11.16 -8.95
C VAL A 263 -4.89 -9.87 -8.12
N ARG A 264 -3.77 -9.27 -7.77
CA ARG A 264 -3.73 -8.02 -7.01
C ARG A 264 -4.46 -6.90 -7.74
N TYR A 265 -4.16 -6.71 -9.02
CA TYR A 265 -4.80 -5.69 -9.85
C TYR A 265 -6.33 -5.89 -9.93
N ALA A 266 -6.78 -7.14 -10.14
CA ALA A 266 -8.20 -7.48 -10.20
C ALA A 266 -8.92 -7.15 -8.88
N ILE A 267 -8.34 -7.54 -7.74
CA ILE A 267 -8.91 -7.24 -6.42
C ILE A 267 -8.98 -5.73 -6.18
N GLU A 268 -7.90 -5.01 -6.44
CA GLU A 268 -7.83 -3.56 -6.23
C GLU A 268 -8.83 -2.82 -7.12
N ARG A 269 -8.88 -3.16 -8.41
CA ARG A 269 -9.83 -2.59 -9.37
C ARG A 269 -11.27 -2.87 -8.98
N PHE A 270 -11.59 -4.10 -8.59
CA PHE A 270 -12.93 -4.46 -8.15
C PHE A 270 -13.33 -3.73 -6.87
N SER A 271 -12.41 -3.59 -5.89
CA SER A 271 -12.68 -2.93 -4.62
C SER A 271 -12.93 -1.42 -4.74
N THR A 272 -12.25 -0.76 -5.69
CA THR A 272 -12.38 0.70 -5.90
C THR A 272 -13.56 1.08 -6.79
N GLY A 273 -14.12 0.13 -7.53
CA GLY A 273 -15.26 0.37 -8.41
C GLY A 273 -14.90 0.96 -9.77
N GLY A 274 -13.66 0.72 -10.23
CA GLY A 274 -13.11 1.35 -11.41
C GLY A 274 -12.58 2.75 -11.10
N ASP A 275 -11.64 3.21 -11.91
CA ASP A 275 -10.89 4.43 -11.74
C ASP A 275 -11.80 5.67 -11.56
N ARG A 276 -11.47 6.52 -10.56
CA ARG A 276 -12.03 7.87 -10.47
C ARG A 276 -11.66 8.78 -11.65
N ALA A 277 -10.68 8.37 -12.47
CA ALA A 277 -10.22 9.11 -13.65
C ALA A 277 -10.90 8.69 -14.96
N ALA A 278 -11.60 7.54 -14.97
CA ALA A 278 -12.49 7.16 -16.06
C ALA A 278 -13.82 6.70 -15.44
N PRO A 279 -15.00 7.23 -15.87
CA PRO A 279 -16.28 6.79 -15.37
C PRO A 279 -16.63 5.43 -15.99
N LEU A 280 -15.93 4.40 -15.60
CA LEU A 280 -16.32 3.01 -15.78
C LEU A 280 -16.96 2.55 -14.47
N VAL A 281 -18.20 2.97 -14.26
CA VAL A 281 -19.19 2.12 -13.61
C VAL A 281 -19.20 0.88 -14.50
N VAL A 282 -18.50 -0.20 -14.08
CA VAL A 282 -18.61 -1.48 -14.77
C VAL A 282 -20.06 -1.89 -14.55
N PRO A 283 -20.93 -1.84 -15.57
CA PRO A 283 -22.29 -2.31 -15.41
C PRO A 283 -22.23 -3.77 -14.94
N ALA A 284 -23.22 -4.22 -14.18
CA ALA A 284 -23.28 -5.61 -13.72
C ALA A 284 -23.12 -6.65 -14.85
N ALA A 285 -23.41 -6.26 -16.10
CA ALA A 285 -23.22 -7.06 -17.32
C ALA A 285 -21.75 -7.24 -17.72
N ASP A 286 -20.81 -6.42 -17.22
CA ASP A 286 -19.42 -6.38 -17.70
C ASP A 286 -18.41 -6.99 -16.68
N LEU A 287 -18.89 -7.58 -15.58
CA LEU A 287 -18.01 -8.23 -14.60
C LEU A 287 -17.18 -9.36 -15.23
N ASP A 288 -17.71 -10.06 -16.23
CA ASP A 288 -16.99 -11.11 -16.95
C ASP A 288 -15.80 -10.56 -17.79
N MET A 289 -15.79 -9.26 -18.08
CA MET A 289 -14.71 -8.58 -18.80
C MET A 289 -13.57 -8.11 -17.88
N ILE A 290 -13.74 -8.18 -16.55
CA ILE A 290 -12.70 -7.73 -15.60
C ILE A 290 -11.40 -8.48 -15.82
N PHE A 291 -11.46 -9.79 -16.07
CA PHE A 291 -10.26 -10.62 -16.16
C PHE A 291 -9.46 -10.41 -17.47
N PRO A 292 -10.06 -10.50 -18.68
CA PRO A 292 -9.34 -10.20 -19.92
C PRO A 292 -8.70 -8.81 -19.92
N ASP A 293 -9.45 -7.79 -19.53
CA ASP A 293 -8.96 -6.41 -19.46
C ASP A 293 -7.84 -6.24 -18.41
N THR A 294 -7.89 -6.97 -17.30
CA THR A 294 -6.82 -7.01 -16.29
C THR A 294 -5.54 -7.61 -16.85
N LEU A 295 -5.65 -8.70 -17.59
CA LEU A 295 -4.50 -9.34 -18.24
C LEU A 295 -3.79 -8.41 -19.21
N ASP A 296 -4.55 -7.76 -20.10
CA ASP A 296 -4.02 -6.83 -21.09
C ASP A 296 -3.34 -5.63 -20.43
N ARG A 297 -3.95 -5.08 -19.37
CA ARG A 297 -3.38 -3.95 -18.62
C ARG A 297 -2.09 -4.31 -17.89
N VAL A 298 -2.06 -5.45 -17.18
CA VAL A 298 -0.84 -5.90 -16.51
C VAL A 298 0.26 -6.22 -17.54
N ALA A 299 -0.06 -6.86 -18.66
CA ALA A 299 0.89 -7.10 -19.72
C ALA A 299 1.40 -5.80 -20.38
N GLY A 300 0.51 -4.79 -20.50
CA GLY A 300 0.89 -3.44 -20.96
C GLY A 300 1.89 -2.78 -20.01
N LEU A 301 1.63 -2.84 -18.69
CA LEU A 301 2.55 -2.31 -17.67
C LEU A 301 3.90 -3.04 -17.67
N GLU A 302 3.90 -4.36 -17.79
CA GLU A 302 5.14 -5.14 -17.89
C GLU A 302 5.99 -4.67 -19.08
N ARG A 303 5.39 -4.49 -20.26
CA ARG A 303 6.10 -3.95 -21.44
C ARG A 303 6.60 -2.51 -21.21
N ILE A 304 5.80 -1.66 -20.59
CA ILE A 304 6.23 -0.29 -20.27
C ILE A 304 7.47 -0.31 -19.37
N ILE A 305 7.51 -1.17 -18.36
CA ILE A 305 8.57 -1.23 -17.36
C ILE A 305 9.80 -1.99 -17.90
N GLU A 306 9.60 -3.20 -18.45
CA GLU A 306 10.70 -4.11 -18.84
C GLU A 306 11.33 -3.71 -20.18
N ASP A 307 10.50 -3.35 -21.17
CA ASP A 307 10.98 -2.93 -22.49
C ASP A 307 11.28 -1.41 -22.53
N GLY A 308 10.91 -0.70 -21.47
CA GLY A 308 11.04 0.75 -21.40
C GLY A 308 10.19 1.47 -22.45
N ALA A 309 8.94 1.03 -22.69
CA ALA A 309 8.05 1.60 -23.70
C ALA A 309 7.48 2.97 -23.27
N PHE A 310 8.34 3.87 -22.82
CA PHE A 310 8.01 5.25 -22.45
C PHE A 310 9.13 6.21 -22.84
N ASN A 311 8.82 7.49 -22.96
CA ASN A 311 9.77 8.56 -23.13
C ASN A 311 9.79 9.45 -21.88
N LEU A 312 10.87 10.21 -21.70
CA LEU A 312 10.97 11.24 -20.68
C LEU A 312 10.87 12.62 -21.33
N ALA A 313 9.91 13.41 -20.88
CA ALA A 313 9.85 14.83 -21.16
C ALA A 313 10.45 15.60 -19.98
N TYR A 314 11.01 16.75 -20.24
CA TYR A 314 11.68 17.59 -19.26
C TYR A 314 11.03 18.94 -19.21
N GLN A 315 10.64 19.39 -18.01
CA GLN A 315 10.08 20.72 -17.81
C GLN A 315 11.04 21.57 -16.98
N PRO A 316 11.41 22.77 -17.44
CA PRO A 316 12.40 23.60 -16.75
C PRO A 316 11.83 24.18 -15.45
N VAL A 317 12.68 24.20 -14.42
CA VAL A 317 12.53 24.97 -13.18
C VAL A 317 13.64 26.00 -13.14
N VAL A 318 13.25 27.27 -13.02
CA VAL A 318 14.16 28.43 -13.12
C VAL A 318 14.22 29.23 -11.83
N ASP A 319 15.33 29.93 -11.59
CA ASP A 319 15.38 30.96 -10.56
C ASP A 319 14.54 32.17 -10.98
N LEU A 320 13.64 32.61 -10.08
CA LEU A 320 12.73 33.71 -10.38
C LEU A 320 13.40 35.08 -10.48
N ARG A 321 14.66 35.26 -9.98
CA ARG A 321 15.39 36.52 -9.99
C ARG A 321 16.06 36.77 -11.33
N ASP A 322 16.78 35.76 -11.85
CA ASP A 322 17.64 35.91 -13.03
C ASP A 322 17.24 35.01 -14.20
N ARG A 323 16.17 34.19 -14.01
CA ARG A 323 15.65 33.24 -15.01
C ARG A 323 16.62 32.13 -15.41
N THR A 324 17.70 31.94 -14.65
CA THR A 324 18.62 30.84 -14.93
C THR A 324 17.98 29.48 -14.65
N LEU A 325 18.28 28.51 -15.53
CA LEU A 325 17.82 27.14 -15.39
C LEU A 325 18.47 26.48 -14.17
N ARG A 326 17.65 26.01 -13.22
CA ARG A 326 18.12 25.34 -12.01
C ARG A 326 18.19 23.83 -12.19
N HIS A 327 17.11 23.23 -12.62
CA HIS A 327 16.95 21.81 -12.95
C HIS A 327 15.75 21.64 -13.86
N ALA A 328 15.49 20.39 -14.28
CA ALA A 328 14.28 20.05 -15.00
C ALA A 328 13.52 18.90 -14.30
N GLU A 329 12.22 19.01 -14.20
CA GLU A 329 11.37 17.92 -13.76
C GLU A 329 11.22 16.87 -14.85
N VAL A 330 11.35 15.60 -14.47
CA VAL A 330 11.18 14.43 -15.35
C VAL A 330 9.72 14.01 -15.37
N LEU A 331 9.11 14.09 -16.52
CA LEU A 331 7.72 13.75 -16.76
C LEU A 331 7.61 12.60 -17.77
N VAL A 332 7.04 11.48 -17.34
CA VAL A 332 6.85 10.30 -18.21
C VAL A 332 5.86 10.59 -19.33
N ARG A 333 6.13 10.07 -20.53
CA ARG A 333 5.23 10.09 -21.69
C ARG A 333 5.13 8.68 -22.25
N LEU A 334 3.95 8.09 -22.20
CA LEU A 334 3.71 6.73 -22.66
C LEU A 334 3.39 6.72 -24.16
N ALA A 335 3.95 5.75 -24.87
CA ALA A 335 3.86 5.68 -26.32
C ALA A 335 2.44 5.32 -26.83
N ASP A 336 1.66 4.64 -25.98
CA ASP A 336 0.28 4.21 -26.28
C ASP A 336 -0.79 5.27 -26.00
N GLY A 337 -0.38 6.47 -25.56
CA GLY A 337 -1.30 7.56 -25.20
C GLY A 337 -1.92 7.43 -23.81
N THR A 338 -1.59 6.42 -23.04
CA THR A 338 -1.97 6.30 -21.62
C THR A 338 -1.46 7.52 -20.84
N THR A 339 -2.29 8.12 -20.01
CA THR A 339 -1.84 9.25 -19.18
C THR A 339 -0.87 8.78 -18.08
N PRO A 340 0.14 9.58 -17.69
CA PRO A 340 1.04 9.23 -16.59
C PRO A 340 0.29 8.87 -15.30
N LEU A 341 -0.75 9.62 -14.96
CA LEU A 341 -1.58 9.37 -13.78
C LEU A 341 -2.24 7.98 -13.84
N ALA A 342 -2.79 7.58 -14.98
CA ALA A 342 -3.41 6.27 -15.16
C ALA A 342 -2.37 5.14 -15.07
N ALA A 343 -1.16 5.35 -15.59
CA ALA A 343 -0.08 4.36 -15.50
C ALA A 343 0.43 4.19 -14.05
N VAL A 344 0.59 5.29 -13.32
CA VAL A 344 0.96 5.26 -11.89
C VAL A 344 -0.10 4.52 -11.09
N ALA A 345 -1.39 4.90 -11.22
CA ALA A 345 -2.50 4.24 -10.52
C ALA A 345 -2.58 2.74 -10.85
N ALA A 346 -2.41 2.36 -12.11
CA ALA A 346 -2.40 0.96 -12.53
C ALA A 346 -1.18 0.20 -11.98
N SER A 347 0.00 0.83 -11.96
CA SER A 347 1.22 0.25 -11.40
C SER A 347 1.12 0.05 -9.89
N GLU A 348 0.50 0.98 -9.18
CA GLU A 348 0.19 0.84 -7.74
C GLU A 348 -0.79 -0.32 -7.49
N ALA A 349 -1.87 -0.38 -8.26
CA ALA A 349 -2.87 -1.44 -8.16
C ALA A 349 -2.26 -2.83 -8.42
N ALA A 350 -1.37 -2.94 -9.42
CA ALA A 350 -0.66 -4.18 -9.74
C ALA A 350 0.50 -4.50 -8.79
N GLY A 351 0.91 -3.56 -7.91
CA GLY A 351 2.10 -3.70 -7.07
C GLY A 351 3.43 -3.61 -7.85
N MET A 352 3.41 -2.90 -8.97
CA MET A 352 4.55 -2.71 -9.87
C MET A 352 5.14 -1.31 -9.79
N ILE A 353 4.60 -0.44 -8.92
CA ILE A 353 5.01 0.97 -8.86
C ILE A 353 6.51 1.12 -8.54
N GLY A 354 7.07 0.30 -7.66
CA GLY A 354 8.50 0.32 -7.37
C GLY A 354 9.37 -0.09 -8.57
N ASP A 355 8.90 -1.00 -9.42
CA ASP A 355 9.58 -1.37 -10.66
C ASP A 355 9.50 -0.23 -11.67
N PHE A 356 8.35 0.46 -11.74
CA PHE A 356 8.14 1.61 -12.61
C PHE A 356 9.01 2.80 -12.22
N ASP A 357 9.04 3.19 -10.94
CA ASP A 357 9.88 4.27 -10.44
C ASP A 357 11.37 4.01 -10.72
N LEU A 358 11.84 2.77 -10.48
CA LEU A 358 13.23 2.38 -10.79
C LEU A 358 13.54 2.44 -12.29
N ALA A 359 12.60 2.07 -13.16
CA ALA A 359 12.78 2.17 -14.61
C ALA A 359 12.90 3.63 -15.06
N ILE A 360 12.08 4.53 -14.49
CA ILE A 360 12.16 5.98 -14.74
C ILE A 360 13.50 6.54 -14.25
N CYS A 361 13.89 6.23 -13.01
CA CYS A 361 15.18 6.66 -12.44
C CYS A 361 16.35 6.20 -13.31
N ALA A 362 16.35 4.93 -13.71
CA ALA A 362 17.38 4.36 -14.57
C ALA A 362 17.56 5.15 -15.86
N ARG A 363 16.46 5.43 -16.56
CA ARG A 363 16.47 6.19 -17.81
C ARG A 363 16.89 7.66 -17.61
N ALA A 364 16.42 8.29 -16.53
CA ALA A 364 16.82 9.66 -16.21
C ALA A 364 18.34 9.76 -15.97
N ILE A 365 18.94 8.81 -15.27
CA ILE A 365 20.39 8.73 -15.04
C ILE A 365 21.14 8.54 -16.37
N ASP A 366 20.67 7.63 -17.24
CA ASP A 366 21.28 7.40 -18.54
C ASP A 366 21.24 8.66 -19.43
N HIS A 367 20.10 9.38 -19.42
CA HIS A 367 19.98 10.65 -20.13
C HIS A 367 20.92 11.73 -19.58
N LEU A 368 21.06 11.85 -18.25
CA LEU A 368 22.02 12.75 -17.62
C LEU A 368 23.47 12.42 -18.02
N ALA A 369 23.83 11.14 -18.06
CA ALA A 369 25.16 10.70 -18.48
C ALA A 369 25.42 11.01 -19.95
N ALA A 370 24.41 10.87 -20.81
CA ALA A 370 24.46 11.21 -22.22
C ALA A 370 24.32 12.73 -22.50
N ARG A 371 24.05 13.54 -21.47
CA ARG A 371 23.72 14.98 -21.59
C ARG A 371 22.54 15.25 -22.52
N VAL A 372 21.50 14.45 -22.38
CA VAL A 372 20.26 14.58 -23.16
C VAL A 372 19.06 14.59 -22.18
N PRO A 373 18.47 15.73 -21.88
CA PRO A 373 18.86 17.09 -22.31
C PRO A 373 20.12 17.60 -21.59
N ASP A 374 20.72 18.66 -22.09
CA ASP A 374 21.83 19.36 -21.41
C ASP A 374 21.26 20.30 -20.34
N VAL A 375 21.00 19.73 -19.17
CA VAL A 375 20.46 20.44 -17.99
C VAL A 375 21.39 20.24 -16.79
N PRO A 376 21.42 21.20 -15.84
CA PRO A 376 22.30 21.10 -14.66
C PRO A 376 21.95 19.89 -13.79
N ALA A 377 20.67 19.64 -13.57
CA ALA A 377 20.15 18.53 -12.77
C ALA A 377 18.74 18.14 -13.23
N VAL A 378 18.25 16.98 -12.77
CA VAL A 378 16.86 16.55 -12.97
C VAL A 378 16.22 16.14 -11.64
N ALA A 379 14.91 16.32 -11.57
CA ALA A 379 14.06 15.85 -10.48
C ALA A 379 13.19 14.69 -10.98
N VAL A 380 13.17 13.59 -10.25
CA VAL A 380 12.42 12.37 -10.58
C VAL A 380 11.40 12.08 -9.51
N ASN A 381 10.15 11.93 -9.91
CA ASN A 381 9.06 11.56 -9.02
C ASN A 381 9.23 10.14 -8.48
N LEU A 382 9.04 9.97 -7.18
CA LEU A 382 8.96 8.68 -6.50
C LEU A 382 7.62 8.54 -5.79
N SER A 383 6.95 7.42 -6.02
CA SER A 383 5.76 7.07 -5.27
C SER A 383 6.13 6.69 -3.83
N GLY A 384 5.40 7.18 -2.83
CA GLY A 384 5.69 6.75 -1.49
C GLY A 384 5.30 5.31 -1.21
N ARG A 385 4.34 4.73 -1.98
CA ARG A 385 4.14 3.28 -1.92
C ARG A 385 5.39 2.51 -2.34
N SER A 386 6.22 3.09 -3.19
CA SER A 386 7.54 2.54 -3.51
C SER A 386 8.46 2.62 -2.29
N LEU A 387 8.52 3.78 -1.63
CA LEU A 387 9.36 3.99 -0.45
C LEU A 387 8.94 3.15 0.76
N GLU A 388 7.65 2.90 0.94
CA GLU A 388 7.11 1.99 1.96
C GLU A 388 7.37 0.51 1.63
N SER A 389 7.64 0.19 0.36
CA SER A 389 7.83 -1.20 -0.08
C SER A 389 9.16 -1.77 0.41
N ARG A 390 9.10 -2.94 1.05
CA ARG A 390 10.30 -3.64 1.53
C ARG A 390 11.31 -3.88 0.38
N GLY A 391 12.56 -3.50 0.63
CA GLY A 391 13.65 -3.69 -0.31
C GLY A 391 13.70 -2.69 -1.48
N PHE A 392 12.77 -1.73 -1.55
CA PHE A 392 12.85 -0.70 -2.59
C PHE A 392 14.05 0.21 -2.38
N ALA A 393 14.32 0.65 -1.15
CA ALA A 393 15.47 1.48 -0.82
C ALA A 393 16.80 0.80 -1.21
N ASP A 394 16.93 -0.51 -0.95
CA ASP A 394 18.11 -1.28 -1.33
C ASP A 394 18.25 -1.37 -2.86
N ARG A 395 17.15 -1.59 -3.56
CA ARG A 395 17.12 -1.64 -5.04
C ARG A 395 17.45 -0.28 -5.66
N LEU A 396 16.90 0.80 -5.11
CA LEU A 396 17.22 2.17 -5.54
C LEU A 396 18.71 2.44 -5.30
N SER A 397 19.24 2.12 -4.11
CA SER A 397 20.65 2.26 -3.79
C SER A 397 21.55 1.51 -4.77
N ALA A 398 21.25 0.25 -5.04
CA ALA A 398 22.00 -0.57 -5.98
C ALA A 398 21.94 -0.01 -7.41
N LEU A 399 20.79 0.53 -7.85
CA LEU A 399 20.64 1.18 -9.14
C LEU A 399 21.51 2.42 -9.26
N LEU A 400 21.48 3.30 -8.24
CA LEU A 400 22.26 4.53 -8.20
C LEU A 400 23.77 4.25 -8.24
N GLU A 401 24.22 3.24 -7.50
CA GLU A 401 25.62 2.79 -7.50
C GLU A 401 26.04 2.18 -8.82
N ALA A 402 25.25 1.24 -9.36
CA ALA A 402 25.57 0.57 -10.62
C ALA A 402 25.63 1.52 -11.82
N ARG A 403 24.90 2.64 -11.77
CA ARG A 403 24.89 3.67 -12.84
C ARG A 403 25.76 4.87 -12.52
N HIS A 404 26.50 4.86 -11.42
CA HIS A 404 27.35 5.97 -10.99
C HIS A 404 26.60 7.31 -10.97
N ALA A 405 25.37 7.30 -10.43
CA ALA A 405 24.53 8.50 -10.39
C ALA A 405 25.19 9.62 -9.59
N ASP A 406 25.28 10.80 -10.21
CA ASP A 406 25.82 11.99 -9.55
C ASP A 406 24.75 12.61 -8.63
N PRO A 407 24.95 12.60 -7.28
CA PRO A 407 23.97 13.16 -6.35
C PRO A 407 23.72 14.66 -6.55
N SER A 408 24.69 15.40 -7.14
CA SER A 408 24.54 16.83 -7.40
C SER A 408 23.58 17.12 -8.57
N ARG A 409 23.35 16.13 -9.45
CA ARG A 409 22.56 16.25 -10.67
C ARG A 409 21.24 15.49 -10.65
N LEU A 410 20.98 14.67 -9.62
CA LEU A 410 19.75 13.90 -9.45
C LEU A 410 19.09 14.26 -8.13
N MET A 411 17.81 14.58 -8.15
CA MET A 411 16.97 14.78 -6.98
C MET A 411 15.68 13.96 -7.11
N PHE A 412 14.99 13.76 -6.01
CA PHE A 412 13.74 13.01 -5.96
C PHE A 412 12.59 13.89 -5.49
N GLU A 413 11.43 13.74 -6.11
CA GLU A 413 10.19 14.43 -5.72
C GLU A 413 9.23 13.42 -5.06
N LEU A 414 8.65 13.82 -3.95
CA LEU A 414 7.70 13.04 -3.15
C LEU A 414 6.38 13.77 -3.11
N THR A 415 5.30 13.15 -3.60
CA THR A 415 3.97 13.76 -3.53
C THR A 415 3.37 13.62 -2.12
N GLU A 416 2.65 14.64 -1.66
CA GLU A 416 2.00 14.66 -0.34
C GLU A 416 1.04 13.50 -0.12
N THR A 417 0.26 13.14 -1.12
CA THR A 417 -0.81 12.12 -1.07
C THR A 417 -0.30 10.73 -0.67
N VAL A 418 0.98 10.54 -0.74
CA VAL A 418 1.64 9.24 -0.63
C VAL A 418 2.15 8.94 0.78
N ILE A 419 2.35 9.97 1.59
CA ILE A 419 2.97 9.85 2.92
C ILE A 419 1.93 9.49 4.01
N LEU A 420 0.70 9.14 3.63
CA LEU A 420 -0.41 8.85 4.54
C LEU A 420 -0.24 7.56 5.38
N GLY A 421 0.75 6.69 5.07
CA GLY A 421 0.94 5.41 5.72
C GLY A 421 2.00 5.40 6.84
N GLU A 422 3.27 5.32 6.46
CA GLU A 422 4.40 5.17 7.41
C GLU A 422 5.45 6.29 7.22
N VAL A 423 5.15 7.50 7.72
CA VAL A 423 6.04 8.67 7.66
C VAL A 423 7.47 8.35 8.12
N GLU A 424 7.61 7.52 9.15
CA GLU A 424 8.93 7.14 9.69
C GLU A 424 9.74 6.26 8.74
N ALA A 425 9.09 5.33 8.03
CA ALA A 425 9.76 4.49 7.04
C ALA A 425 10.27 5.34 5.86
N VAL A 426 9.41 6.23 5.36
CA VAL A 426 9.78 7.19 4.30
C VAL A 426 10.90 8.10 4.77
N ASN A 427 10.80 8.67 5.98
CA ASN A 427 11.81 9.56 6.55
C ASN A 427 13.17 8.89 6.66
N LYS A 428 13.23 7.62 7.06
CA LYS A 428 14.48 6.86 7.12
C LYS A 428 15.14 6.75 5.74
N VAL A 429 14.38 6.39 4.71
CA VAL A 429 14.91 6.29 3.34
C VAL A 429 15.41 7.65 2.86
N VAL A 430 14.65 8.72 3.09
CA VAL A 430 15.05 10.08 2.73
C VAL A 430 16.35 10.48 3.43
N GLN A 431 16.48 10.23 4.74
CA GLN A 431 17.70 10.54 5.49
C GLN A 431 18.91 9.77 4.98
N ASP A 432 18.77 8.45 4.72
CA ASP A 432 19.84 7.60 4.21
C ASP A 432 20.32 8.10 2.83
N MET A 433 19.40 8.46 1.94
CA MET A 433 19.75 9.01 0.61
C MET A 433 20.37 10.41 0.70
N ARG A 434 19.87 11.27 1.60
CA ARG A 434 20.45 12.61 1.83
C ARG A 434 21.89 12.53 2.38
N GLN A 435 22.20 11.56 3.24
CA GLN A 435 23.58 11.31 3.70
C GLN A 435 24.52 10.93 2.54
N ARG A 436 23.97 10.36 1.47
CA ARG A 436 24.72 10.07 0.23
C ARG A 436 24.78 11.27 -0.72
N GLY A 437 24.20 12.42 -0.35
CA GLY A 437 24.25 13.68 -1.09
C GLY A 437 23.07 13.92 -2.04
N PHE A 438 22.09 13.00 -2.13
CA PHE A 438 20.88 13.21 -2.94
C PHE A 438 19.94 14.21 -2.26
N ARG A 439 19.24 15.00 -3.06
CA ARG A 439 18.29 16.03 -2.61
C ARG A 439 16.86 15.55 -2.80
N PHE A 440 15.98 16.05 -1.96
CA PHE A 440 14.56 15.73 -1.98
C PHE A 440 13.70 16.98 -2.08
N CYS A 441 12.63 16.88 -2.83
CA CYS A 441 11.57 17.87 -2.96
C CYS A 441 10.26 17.29 -2.46
N LEU A 442 9.52 18.05 -1.67
CA LEU A 442 8.11 17.73 -1.34
C LEU A 442 7.23 18.41 -2.38
N ASP A 443 6.42 17.62 -3.08
CA ASP A 443 5.53 18.08 -4.14
C ASP A 443 4.11 18.33 -3.65
N ASP A 444 3.33 19.13 -4.41
CA ASP A 444 1.91 19.43 -4.18
C ASP A 444 1.59 20.11 -2.83
N LEU A 445 2.48 20.93 -2.26
CA LEU A 445 2.22 21.62 -1.00
C LEU A 445 1.00 22.54 -1.12
N GLY A 446 -0.04 22.25 -0.33
CA GLY A 446 -1.29 23.01 -0.28
C GLY A 446 -2.46 22.31 -0.96
N SER A 447 -2.26 21.19 -1.64
CA SER A 447 -3.35 20.41 -2.24
C SER A 447 -4.15 19.59 -1.22
N GLY A 448 -3.58 19.31 -0.03
CA GLY A 448 -4.16 18.46 1.00
C GLY A 448 -4.15 19.04 2.42
N ALA A 449 -4.84 18.35 3.32
CA ALA A 449 -4.99 18.79 4.72
C ALA A 449 -3.74 18.59 5.58
N ASN A 450 -2.77 17.78 5.14
CA ASN A 450 -1.62 17.34 5.93
C ASN A 450 -0.26 17.90 5.44
N SER A 451 -0.24 18.73 4.41
CA SER A 451 0.97 19.27 3.75
C SER A 451 2.03 19.76 4.73
N PHE A 452 1.60 20.51 5.76
CA PHE A 452 2.51 21.03 6.79
C PHE A 452 3.08 19.98 7.72
N HIS A 453 2.31 18.92 7.99
CA HIS A 453 2.80 17.85 8.83
C HIS A 453 4.00 17.16 8.15
N TYR A 454 3.93 16.94 6.86
CA TYR A 454 5.03 16.31 6.11
C TYR A 454 6.24 17.22 5.97
N LEU A 455 6.02 18.51 5.65
CA LEU A 455 7.11 19.49 5.57
C LEU A 455 7.88 19.59 6.90
N ARG A 456 7.22 19.38 8.04
CA ARG A 456 7.86 19.36 9.35
C ARG A 456 8.53 18.03 9.69
N SER A 457 8.03 16.91 9.15
CA SER A 457 8.42 15.55 9.56
C SER A 457 9.51 14.95 8.65
N ILE A 458 9.57 15.39 7.39
CA ILE A 458 10.52 14.86 6.40
C ILE A 458 11.54 15.94 6.05
N PRO A 459 12.85 15.66 6.20
CA PRO A 459 13.91 16.62 5.84
C PRO A 459 14.01 16.72 4.33
N VAL A 460 13.47 17.78 3.73
CA VAL A 460 13.54 18.08 2.30
C VAL A 460 14.40 19.29 2.02
N ASP A 461 14.89 19.40 0.80
CA ASP A 461 15.72 20.51 0.34
C ASP A 461 14.91 21.52 -0.48
N PHE A 462 13.80 21.04 -1.05
CA PHE A 462 12.88 21.84 -1.86
C PHE A 462 11.42 21.53 -1.48
N VAL A 463 10.56 22.48 -1.80
CA VAL A 463 9.10 22.31 -1.74
C VAL A 463 8.47 22.95 -2.95
N LYS A 464 7.54 22.24 -3.63
CA LYS A 464 6.75 22.79 -4.73
C LYS A 464 5.38 23.21 -4.20
N ILE A 465 5.00 24.43 -4.51
CA ILE A 465 3.71 25.02 -4.14
C ILE A 465 2.71 24.64 -5.23
N ASP A 466 1.66 23.91 -4.85
CA ASP A 466 0.59 23.52 -5.77
C ASP A 466 0.04 24.71 -6.56
N GLY A 467 -0.16 24.54 -7.84
CA GLY A 467 -0.52 25.64 -8.73
C GLY A 467 -1.92 26.23 -8.45
N ALA A 468 -2.88 25.46 -7.92
CA ALA A 468 -4.20 25.98 -7.54
C ALA A 468 -4.09 26.84 -6.27
N PHE A 469 -3.43 26.31 -5.24
CA PHE A 469 -3.16 27.05 -4.00
C PHE A 469 -2.33 28.31 -4.27
N GLY A 470 -1.31 28.23 -5.13
CA GLY A 470 -0.50 29.36 -5.51
C GLY A 470 -1.32 30.48 -6.20
N ARG A 471 -2.18 30.15 -7.15
CA ARG A 471 -3.08 31.11 -7.80
C ARG A 471 -4.07 31.75 -6.82
N ASP A 472 -4.62 30.98 -5.90
CA ASP A 472 -5.52 31.50 -4.85
C ASP A 472 -4.78 32.51 -3.96
N ALA A 473 -3.52 32.23 -3.61
CA ALA A 473 -2.68 33.13 -2.85
C ALA A 473 -2.36 34.44 -3.59
N LEU A 474 -2.27 34.41 -4.91
CA LEU A 474 -2.13 35.65 -5.69
C LEU A 474 -3.40 36.51 -5.69
N ASN A 475 -4.57 35.96 -5.48
CA ASN A 475 -5.87 36.65 -5.61
C ASN A 475 -6.57 36.91 -4.27
N ASN A 476 -6.18 36.21 -3.19
CA ASN A 476 -6.81 36.27 -1.88
C ASN A 476 -5.79 36.65 -0.81
N GLU A 477 -6.10 37.66 0.02
CA GLU A 477 -5.22 38.18 1.07
C GLU A 477 -4.91 37.15 2.15
N ARG A 478 -5.88 36.31 2.49
CA ARG A 478 -5.70 35.25 3.52
C ARG A 478 -4.71 34.20 3.04
N ASP A 479 -4.88 33.71 1.82
CA ASP A 479 -4.03 32.69 1.24
C ASP A 479 -2.62 33.26 0.93
N ARG A 480 -2.56 34.54 0.57
CA ARG A 480 -1.30 35.28 0.41
C ARG A 480 -0.53 35.39 1.73
N SER A 481 -1.21 35.70 2.82
CA SER A 481 -0.60 35.75 4.16
C SER A 481 -0.08 34.39 4.58
N PHE A 482 -0.81 33.34 4.24
CA PHE A 482 -0.41 31.97 4.51
C PHE A 482 0.82 31.57 3.68
N LEU A 483 0.85 31.88 2.37
CA LEU A 483 2.00 31.59 1.52
C LEU A 483 3.28 32.32 2.00
N ARG A 484 3.14 33.58 2.49
CA ARG A 484 4.28 34.29 3.12
C ARG A 484 4.81 33.56 4.35
N TYR A 485 3.90 33.03 5.19
CA TYR A 485 4.29 32.25 6.35
C TYR A 485 5.05 30.99 5.95
N VAL A 486 4.55 30.27 4.94
CA VAL A 486 5.22 29.08 4.39
C VAL A 486 6.59 29.41 3.86
N SER A 487 6.70 30.46 3.03
CA SER A 487 7.97 30.93 2.48
C SER A 487 8.96 31.32 3.59
N GLY A 488 8.49 32.00 4.65
CA GLY A 488 9.29 32.32 5.83
C GLY A 488 9.82 31.07 6.53
N PHE A 489 8.94 30.11 6.79
CA PHE A 489 9.32 28.82 7.38
C PHE A 489 10.37 28.08 6.53
N CYS A 490 10.18 28.04 5.22
CA CYS A 490 11.13 27.40 4.30
C CYS A 490 12.51 28.05 4.39
N LYS A 491 12.58 29.39 4.39
CA LYS A 491 13.85 30.14 4.51
C LYS A 491 14.57 29.89 5.83
N GLU A 492 13.83 29.89 6.96
CA GLU A 492 14.40 29.60 8.28
C GLU A 492 14.98 28.18 8.38
N ASN A 493 14.45 27.22 7.60
CA ASN A 493 14.88 25.84 7.60
C ASN A 493 15.79 25.47 6.40
N ASN A 494 16.25 26.47 5.63
CA ASN A 494 17.07 26.27 4.41
C ASN A 494 16.38 25.39 3.36
N ILE A 495 15.06 25.47 3.24
CA ILE A 495 14.25 24.82 2.22
C ILE A 495 13.97 25.84 1.11
N LEU A 496 14.17 25.48 -0.13
CA LEU A 496 13.93 26.33 -1.29
C LEU A 496 12.53 26.10 -1.84
N ALA A 497 11.78 27.18 -2.07
CA ALA A 497 10.41 27.12 -2.53
C ALA A 497 10.32 27.29 -4.05
N ILE A 498 9.49 26.46 -4.70
CA ILE A 498 9.20 26.46 -6.13
C ILE A 498 7.71 26.73 -6.31
N ALA A 499 7.32 27.74 -7.06
CA ALA A 499 5.92 27.96 -7.45
C ALA A 499 5.64 27.28 -8.79
N GLU A 500 4.52 26.58 -8.85
CA GLU A 500 4.11 25.85 -10.04
C GLU A 500 3.10 26.61 -10.90
N MET A 501 2.93 26.12 -12.13
CA MET A 501 1.92 26.58 -13.10
C MET A 501 1.96 28.08 -13.40
N ILE A 502 3.15 28.67 -13.39
CA ILE A 502 3.38 30.07 -13.74
C ILE A 502 3.21 30.25 -15.27
N GLU A 503 2.30 31.13 -15.67
CA GLU A 503 1.99 31.38 -17.10
C GLU A 503 2.37 32.78 -17.54
N THR A 504 2.51 33.74 -16.61
CA THR A 504 2.79 35.15 -16.91
C THR A 504 3.94 35.73 -16.08
N GLU A 505 4.65 36.74 -16.63
CA GLU A 505 5.71 37.47 -15.90
C GLU A 505 5.16 38.13 -14.63
N SER A 506 3.95 38.67 -14.68
CA SER A 506 3.32 39.27 -13.50
C SER A 506 3.12 38.27 -12.36
N GLU A 507 2.78 37.02 -12.65
CA GLU A 507 2.72 35.95 -11.62
C GLU A 507 4.11 35.67 -11.06
N ALA A 508 5.12 35.54 -11.91
CA ALA A 508 6.48 35.28 -11.51
C ALA A 508 7.03 36.38 -10.58
N GLU A 509 6.79 37.65 -10.90
CA GLU A 509 7.18 38.80 -10.08
C GLU A 509 6.49 38.75 -8.70
N ARG A 510 5.19 38.46 -8.66
CA ARG A 510 4.41 38.37 -7.42
C ARG A 510 4.87 37.22 -6.52
N TYR A 511 5.19 36.06 -7.10
CA TYR A 511 5.78 34.96 -6.32
C TYR A 511 7.13 35.34 -5.74
N LEU A 512 7.98 36.02 -6.51
CA LEU A 512 9.26 36.52 -6.02
C LEU A 512 9.09 37.50 -4.85
N GLU A 513 8.12 38.42 -4.91
CA GLU A 513 7.75 39.33 -3.82
C GLU A 513 7.26 38.59 -2.56
N LEU A 514 6.59 37.44 -2.75
CA LEU A 514 6.15 36.57 -1.65
C LEU A 514 7.30 35.72 -1.08
N GLY A 515 8.50 35.84 -1.68
CA GLY A 515 9.72 35.20 -1.21
C GLY A 515 9.92 33.78 -1.72
N ILE A 516 9.26 33.41 -2.81
CA ILE A 516 9.51 32.15 -3.51
C ILE A 516 10.77 32.28 -4.35
N ASP A 517 11.60 31.23 -4.37
CA ASP A 517 12.93 31.27 -5.00
C ASP A 517 12.90 30.86 -6.46
N TYR A 518 12.10 29.84 -6.81
CA TYR A 518 12.08 29.21 -8.11
C TYR A 518 10.66 29.13 -8.67
N GLY A 519 10.59 28.98 -9.99
CA GLY A 519 9.33 28.86 -10.71
C GLY A 519 9.35 27.79 -11.79
N GLN A 520 8.19 27.15 -11.96
CA GLN A 520 7.90 26.20 -13.00
C GLN A 520 6.57 26.56 -13.66
N GLY A 521 6.49 26.46 -14.97
CA GLY A 521 5.25 26.74 -15.68
C GLY A 521 5.49 27.01 -17.17
N TYR A 522 4.40 27.24 -17.89
CA TYR A 522 4.45 27.44 -19.34
C TYR A 522 5.16 28.75 -19.75
N LEU A 523 5.27 29.68 -18.82
CA LEU A 523 6.10 30.89 -19.03
C LEU A 523 7.55 30.53 -19.34
N PHE A 524 8.10 29.54 -18.65
CA PHE A 524 9.52 29.16 -18.76
C PHE A 524 9.76 28.02 -19.74
N GLY A 525 8.74 27.22 -20.00
CA GLY A 525 8.79 26.13 -20.96
C GLY A 525 7.73 25.06 -20.72
N ARG A 526 7.27 24.46 -21.80
CA ARG A 526 6.42 23.28 -21.73
C ARG A 526 7.28 22.02 -21.58
N PRO A 527 6.76 20.93 -20.98
CA PRO A 527 7.47 19.65 -21.01
C PRO A 527 7.81 19.24 -22.44
N ALA A 528 9.07 19.01 -22.72
CA ALA A 528 9.58 18.63 -24.04
C ALA A 528 10.41 17.34 -23.98
N ILE A 529 10.24 16.47 -24.97
CA ILE A 529 11.11 15.30 -25.19
C ILE A 529 12.34 15.83 -25.97
N PRO A 530 13.57 15.59 -25.48
CA PRO A 530 14.79 16.10 -26.09
C PRO A 530 15.12 15.43 -27.43
#